data_0dc865a12c60793d48a7116d003d5d68
#
_entry.id   0dc865a12c60793d48a7116d003d5d68
#
_cell.length_a   1.000
_cell.length_b   1.000
_cell.length_c   1.000
_cell.angle_alpha   90.00
_cell.angle_beta   90.00
_cell.angle_gamma   90.00
#
_symmetry.space_group_name_H-M   'P 1'
#
loop_
_entity.id
_entity.type
_entity.pdbx_description
1 polymer ?
#
loop_
_entity_poly.entity_id
_entity_poly.type
_entity_poly.pdbx_seq_one_letter_code
_entity_poly.pdbx_strand_id
1 'polypeptide(L)'
;MDIEVYREFMALAAHKSFVSAARDLNMSQPSLSRHMNALSNDLGCRLFYDTRPLSLTAAGEVVLKHAGKIIGDQANMLAELRALPAGGSDRILILDLLHTNALYVGINCLLYTSRCV
;
A
#
# COMPACT_ATOMS: atom_id res chain seq x y z
N MET A 1 -7.81 -1.51 4.28
CA MET A 1 -6.70 -0.62 3.91
C MET A 1 -5.71 -1.36 3.04
N ASP A 2 -5.45 -0.85 1.86
CA ASP A 2 -4.53 -1.47 0.92
C ASP A 2 -3.14 -0.85 1.05
N ILE A 3 -2.10 -1.63 0.80
CA ILE A 3 -0.73 -1.13 0.89
C ILE A 3 -0.45 -0.05 -0.16
N GLU A 4 -1.14 -0.09 -1.30
CA GLU A 4 -1.00 0.93 -2.34
C GLU A 4 -1.38 2.32 -1.85
N VAL A 5 -2.29 2.40 -0.89
CA VAL A 5 -2.69 3.68 -0.29
C VAL A 5 -1.51 4.36 0.39
N TYR A 6 -0.62 3.57 0.99
CA TYR A 6 0.59 4.12 1.63
C TYR A 6 1.57 4.68 0.60
N ARG A 7 1.66 4.07 -0.60
CA ARG A 7 2.46 4.63 -1.69
C ARG A 7 1.89 5.96 -2.14
N GLU A 8 0.57 6.01 -2.29
CA GLU A 8 -0.11 7.24 -2.66
C GLU A 8 0.10 8.33 -1.63
N PHE A 9 0.01 7.95 -0.36
CA PHE A 9 0.26 8.88 0.73
C PHE A 9 1.69 9.44 0.69
N MET A 10 2.67 8.59 0.47
CA MET A 10 4.07 9.01 0.40
C MET A 10 4.31 9.94 -0.78
N ALA A 11 3.72 9.64 -1.93
CA ALA A 11 3.83 10.51 -3.11
C ALA A 11 3.21 11.88 -2.82
N LEU A 12 2.05 11.90 -2.19
CA LEU A 12 1.39 13.16 -1.85
C LEU A 12 2.22 13.97 -0.85
N ALA A 13 2.80 13.30 0.13
CA ALA A 13 3.66 13.98 1.11
C ALA A 13 4.91 14.56 0.46
N ALA A 14 5.47 13.87 -0.53
CA ALA A 14 6.66 14.33 -1.24
C ALA A 14 6.35 15.49 -2.19
N HIS A 15 5.27 15.39 -2.94
CA HIS A 15 4.88 16.42 -3.92
C HIS A 15 4.22 17.64 -3.30
N LYS A 16 3.57 17.46 -2.16
CA LYS A 16 2.83 18.50 -1.45
C LYS A 16 1.74 19.14 -2.30
N SER A 17 1.26 18.41 -3.29
CA SER A 17 0.23 18.84 -4.23
C SER A 17 -0.53 17.64 -4.76
N PHE A 18 -1.86 17.69 -4.69
CA PHE A 18 -2.70 16.62 -5.24
C PHE A 18 -2.50 16.48 -6.75
N VAL A 19 -2.37 17.59 -7.45
CA VAL A 19 -2.19 17.58 -8.91
C VAL A 19 -0.89 16.87 -9.29
N SER A 20 0.22 17.27 -8.66
CA SER A 20 1.53 16.69 -8.95
C SER A 20 1.61 15.22 -8.56
N ALA A 21 1.07 14.89 -7.39
CA ALA A 21 1.11 13.51 -6.91
C ALA A 21 0.25 12.59 -7.79
N ALA A 22 -0.95 13.05 -8.16
CA ALA A 22 -1.82 12.26 -9.03
C ALA A 22 -1.17 12.00 -10.38
N ARG A 23 -0.49 12.99 -10.94
CA ARG A 23 0.23 12.85 -12.19
C ARG A 23 1.32 11.79 -12.08
N ASP A 24 2.10 11.84 -11.02
CA ASP A 24 3.19 10.89 -10.77
C ASP A 24 2.64 9.47 -10.60
N LEU A 25 1.49 9.35 -9.96
CA LEU A 25 0.85 8.07 -9.69
C LEU A 25 0.00 7.54 -10.85
N ASN A 26 -0.11 8.29 -11.95
CA ASN A 26 -0.96 7.93 -13.08
C ASN A 26 -2.41 7.71 -12.68
N MET A 27 -2.92 8.56 -11.83
CA MET A 27 -4.31 8.48 -11.39
C MET A 27 -4.96 9.86 -11.42
N SER A 28 -6.28 9.90 -11.36
CA SER A 28 -6.99 11.16 -11.33
C SER A 28 -6.89 11.81 -9.94
N GLN A 29 -6.93 13.13 -9.91
CA GLN A 29 -6.92 13.86 -8.65
C GLN A 29 -8.12 13.50 -7.75
N PRO A 30 -9.35 13.39 -8.27
CA PRO A 30 -10.46 12.95 -7.43
C PRO A 30 -10.29 11.57 -6.83
N SER A 31 -9.68 10.63 -7.57
CA SER A 31 -9.39 9.30 -7.04
C SER A 31 -8.40 9.36 -5.89
N LEU A 32 -7.31 10.13 -6.06
CA LEU A 32 -6.32 10.29 -5.01
C LEU A 32 -6.95 10.92 -3.77
N SER A 33 -7.79 11.94 -3.97
CA SER A 33 -8.48 12.61 -2.87
C SER A 33 -9.38 11.64 -2.10
N ARG A 34 -10.13 10.80 -2.82
CA ARG A 34 -11.01 9.80 -2.19
C ARG A 34 -10.21 8.78 -1.39
N HIS A 35 -9.08 8.33 -1.94
CA HIS A 35 -8.23 7.36 -1.25
C HIS A 35 -7.65 7.94 0.03
N MET A 36 -7.22 9.19 -0.02
CA MET A 36 -6.67 9.86 1.16
C MET A 36 -7.73 10.11 2.23
N ASN A 37 -8.95 10.47 1.80
CA ASN A 37 -10.06 10.63 2.74
C ASN A 37 -10.43 9.30 3.39
N ALA A 38 -10.44 8.22 2.62
CA ALA A 38 -10.71 6.89 3.15
C ALA A 38 -9.64 6.47 4.16
N LEU A 39 -8.37 6.75 3.86
CA LEU A 39 -7.29 6.45 4.78
C LEU A 39 -7.43 7.24 6.08
N SER A 40 -7.75 8.52 5.99
CA SER A 40 -7.98 9.36 7.16
C SER A 40 -9.13 8.81 8.01
N ASN A 41 -10.21 8.40 7.36
CA ASN A 41 -11.37 7.83 8.06
C ASN A 41 -11.02 6.51 8.75
N ASP A 42 -10.27 5.65 8.06
CA ASP A 42 -9.85 4.37 8.62
C ASP A 42 -8.95 4.55 9.84
N LEU A 43 -8.07 5.53 9.80
CA LEU A 43 -7.16 5.81 10.90
C LEU A 43 -7.76 6.71 11.98
N GLY A 44 -8.88 7.36 11.66
CA GLY A 44 -9.58 8.21 12.63
C GLY A 44 -8.89 9.53 12.90
N CYS A 45 -8.03 10.01 12.00
CA CYS A 45 -7.33 11.27 12.20
C CYS A 45 -7.03 11.96 10.87
N ARG A 46 -6.90 13.27 10.94
CA ARG A 46 -6.56 14.08 9.79
C ARG A 46 -5.06 13.97 9.51
N LEU A 47 -4.69 13.73 8.27
CA LEU A 47 -3.30 13.48 7.89
C LEU A 47 -2.63 14.70 7.24
N PHE A 48 -3.40 15.55 6.57
CA PHE A 48 -2.88 16.75 5.91
C PHE A 48 -3.67 17.98 6.34
N TYR A 49 -2.96 19.11 6.45
CA TYR A 49 -3.61 20.42 6.52
C TYR A 49 -3.93 20.87 5.10
N ASP A 50 -5.03 21.59 4.96
CA ASP A 50 -5.47 22.10 3.66
C ASP A 50 -4.75 23.43 3.34
N THR A 51 -3.44 23.36 3.29
CA THR A 51 -2.56 24.49 2.98
C THR A 51 -1.96 24.32 1.59
N ARG A 52 -1.36 25.37 1.06
CA ARG A 52 -0.68 25.34 -0.22
C ARG A 52 0.72 25.93 -0.06
N PRO A 53 1.76 25.09 -0.14
CA PRO A 53 1.74 23.64 -0.36
C PRO A 53 1.13 22.87 0.81
N LEU A 54 0.68 21.65 0.55
CA LEU A 54 0.14 20.77 1.59
C LEU A 54 1.19 20.52 2.66
N SER A 55 0.73 20.47 3.90
CA SER A 55 1.60 20.12 5.02
C SER A 55 0.99 18.98 5.81
N LEU A 56 1.85 18.18 6.42
CA LEU A 56 1.42 17.05 7.24
C LEU A 56 1.00 17.51 8.62
N THR A 57 -0.05 16.86 9.14
CA THR A 57 -0.37 16.96 10.57
C THR A 57 0.62 16.09 11.36
N ALA A 58 0.58 16.19 12.68
CA ALA A 58 1.38 15.29 13.52
C ALA A 58 1.03 13.82 13.23
N ALA A 59 -0.25 13.52 13.03
CA ALA A 59 -0.69 12.19 12.66
C ALA A 59 -0.14 11.78 11.28
N GLY A 60 -0.14 12.72 10.32
CA GLY A 60 0.43 12.46 9.00
C GLY A 60 1.91 12.14 9.06
N GLU A 61 2.65 12.79 9.94
CA GLU A 61 4.07 12.50 10.12
C GLU A 61 4.32 11.11 10.69
N VAL A 62 3.46 10.67 11.60
CA VAL A 62 3.52 9.30 12.13
C VAL A 62 3.27 8.30 11.01
N VAL A 63 2.26 8.54 10.18
CA VAL A 63 1.95 7.66 9.05
C VAL A 63 3.11 7.63 8.06
N LEU A 64 3.70 8.77 7.75
CA LEU A 64 4.83 8.84 6.82
C LEU A 64 6.02 8.03 7.32
N LYS A 65 6.30 8.13 8.62
CA LYS A 65 7.39 7.38 9.23
C LYS A 65 7.21 5.88 9.06
N HIS A 66 5.99 5.39 9.23
CA HIS A 66 5.72 3.95 9.14
C HIS A 66 5.42 3.47 7.72
N ALA A 67 4.89 4.34 6.86
CA ALA A 67 4.52 3.96 5.50
C ALA A 67 5.71 3.43 4.71
N GLY A 68 6.84 4.11 4.77
CA GLY A 68 8.06 3.66 4.10
C GLY A 68 8.52 2.29 4.59
N LYS A 69 8.40 2.06 5.88
CA LYS A 69 8.77 0.78 6.48
C LYS A 69 7.82 -0.34 6.06
N ILE A 70 6.51 -0.06 6.05
CA ILE A 70 5.52 -1.04 5.61
C ILE A 70 5.77 -1.47 4.17
N ILE A 71 5.99 -0.51 3.28
CA ILE A 71 6.27 -0.78 1.86
C ILE A 71 7.59 -1.52 1.71
N GLY A 72 8.61 -1.10 2.44
CA GLY A 72 9.91 -1.75 2.42
C GLY A 72 9.85 -3.20 2.92
N ASP A 73 9.10 -3.43 3.99
CA ASP A 73 8.94 -4.78 4.53
C ASP A 73 8.22 -5.70 3.53
N GLN A 74 7.23 -5.18 2.82
CA GLN A 74 6.56 -5.96 1.77
C GLN A 74 7.54 -6.33 0.66
N ALA A 75 8.33 -5.36 0.20
CA ALA A 75 9.32 -5.61 -0.84
C ALA A 75 10.35 -6.65 -0.39
N ASN A 76 10.80 -6.55 0.85
CA ASN A 76 11.76 -7.50 1.43
C ASN A 76 11.15 -8.90 1.53
N MET A 77 9.89 -8.99 1.94
CA MET A 77 9.19 -10.27 2.02
C MET A 77 9.15 -10.94 0.64
N LEU A 78 8.78 -10.17 -0.39
CA LEU A 78 8.71 -10.71 -1.75
C LEU A 78 10.09 -11.14 -2.25
N ALA A 79 11.14 -10.38 -1.93
CA ALA A 79 12.51 -10.74 -2.29
C ALA A 79 12.96 -12.03 -1.62
N GLU A 80 12.65 -12.20 -0.34
CA GLU A 80 12.98 -13.41 0.39
C GLU A 80 12.25 -14.63 -0.18
N LEU A 81 10.99 -14.45 -0.56
CA LEU A 81 10.23 -15.53 -1.18
C LEU A 81 10.84 -15.95 -2.52
N ARG A 82 11.28 -14.99 -3.33
CA ARG A 82 11.92 -15.28 -4.62
C ARG A 82 13.27 -15.97 -4.44
N ALA A 83 13.93 -15.76 -3.32
CA ALA A 83 15.22 -16.37 -3.04
C ALA A 83 15.11 -17.80 -2.56
N LEU A 84 13.91 -18.30 -2.25
CA LEU A 84 13.72 -19.68 -1.85
C LEU A 84 14.08 -20.65 -2.98
N PRO A 85 14.58 -21.86 -2.63
CA PRO A 85 15.00 -22.83 -3.64
C PRO A 85 13.87 -23.19 -4.60
N ALA A 86 14.23 -23.37 -5.88
CA ALA A 86 13.25 -23.59 -6.95
C ALA A 86 12.60 -24.98 -6.94
N GLY A 87 12.99 -25.88 -6.05
CA GLY A 87 12.48 -27.26 -6.05
C GLY A 87 11.29 -27.49 -5.12
N GLY A 88 10.80 -26.46 -4.43
CA GLY A 88 9.70 -26.62 -3.49
C GLY A 88 8.33 -26.45 -4.14
N SER A 89 7.38 -27.33 -3.82
CA SER A 89 6.01 -27.21 -4.27
C SER A 89 5.36 -25.93 -3.75
N ASP A 90 5.76 -25.47 -2.58
CA ASP A 90 5.26 -24.24 -2.00
C ASP A 90 5.57 -23.02 -2.87
N ARG A 91 6.75 -22.99 -3.47
CA ARG A 91 7.15 -21.89 -4.34
C ARG A 91 6.33 -21.84 -5.63
N ILE A 92 6.07 -23.02 -6.19
CA ILE A 92 5.24 -23.11 -7.40
C ILE A 92 3.83 -22.55 -7.11
N LEU A 93 3.29 -22.88 -5.96
CA LEU A 93 1.99 -22.40 -5.55
C LEU A 93 1.96 -20.87 -5.43
N ILE A 94 3.01 -20.29 -4.87
CA ILE A 94 3.13 -18.83 -4.73
C ILE A 94 3.18 -18.16 -6.10
N LEU A 95 3.93 -18.72 -7.05
CA LEU A 95 4.01 -18.18 -8.40
C LEU A 95 2.66 -18.22 -9.12
N ASP A 96 1.93 -19.30 -8.95
CA ASP A 96 0.58 -19.41 -9.52
C ASP A 96 -0.35 -18.35 -8.94
N LEU A 97 -0.27 -18.10 -7.65
CA LEU A 97 -1.07 -17.09 -6.99
C LEU A 97 -0.74 -15.68 -7.51
N LEU A 98 0.52 -15.42 -7.80
CA LEU A 98 0.94 -14.12 -8.32
C LEU A 98 0.53 -13.93 -9.78
N HIS A 99 0.35 -15.01 -10.53
CA HIS A 99 0.00 -14.96 -11.95
C HIS A 99 -1.46 -14.64 -12.20
N THR A 100 -2.34 -14.98 -11.28
CA THR A 100 -3.79 -14.82 -11.46
C THR A 100 -4.35 -13.92 -10.35
N ASN A 101 -4.42 -12.63 -10.62
CA ASN A 101 -4.82 -11.63 -9.62
C ASN A 101 -6.19 -11.90 -8.99
N ALA A 102 -7.17 -12.26 -9.80
CA ALA A 102 -8.51 -12.53 -9.28
C ALA A 102 -8.54 -13.77 -8.41
N LEU A 103 -7.85 -14.82 -8.83
CA LEU A 103 -7.71 -16.03 -8.05
C LEU A 103 -6.82 -15.81 -6.83
N TYR A 104 -5.82 -14.96 -6.99
CA TYR A 104 -4.92 -14.62 -5.88
C TYR A 104 -5.68 -14.07 -4.68
N VAL A 105 -6.57 -13.13 -4.90
CA VAL A 105 -7.34 -12.53 -3.80
C VAL A 105 -8.21 -13.60 -3.11
N GLY A 106 -8.92 -14.41 -3.89
CA GLY A 106 -9.76 -15.45 -3.35
C GLY A 106 -8.98 -16.52 -2.60
N ILE A 107 -7.92 -17.00 -3.19
CA ILE A 107 -7.11 -18.06 -2.59
C ILE A 107 -6.35 -17.54 -1.37
N ASN A 108 -5.90 -16.29 -1.41
CA ASN A 108 -5.23 -15.68 -0.27
C ASN A 108 -6.15 -15.64 0.95
N CYS A 109 -7.40 -15.31 0.77
CA CYS A 109 -8.38 -15.33 1.85
C CYS A 109 -8.58 -16.75 2.40
N LEU A 110 -8.65 -17.74 1.53
CA LEU A 110 -8.80 -19.12 1.95
C LEU A 110 -7.59 -19.63 2.71
N LEU A 111 -6.40 -19.34 2.21
CA LEU A 111 -5.16 -19.74 2.87
C LEU A 111 -5.01 -19.09 4.24
N TYR A 112 -5.36 -17.82 4.32
CA TYR A 112 -5.32 -17.09 5.57
C TYR A 112 -6.29 -17.70 6.57
N THR A 113 -7.51 -18.00 6.15
CA THR A 113 -8.52 -18.63 7.00
C THR A 113 -8.05 -19.99 7.47
N SER A 114 -7.45 -20.79 6.60
CA SER A 114 -6.94 -22.11 6.96
C SER A 114 -5.83 -22.02 8.00
N ARG A 115 -5.02 -21.02 7.95
CA ARG A 115 -3.93 -20.84 8.91
C ARG A 115 -4.41 -20.36 10.27
N CYS A 116 -5.50 -19.64 10.30
CA CYS A 116 -6.09 -19.18 11.54
C CYS A 116 -6.81 -20.29 12.31
N VAL A 117 -7.10 -21.36 11.62
CA VAL A 117 -7.69 -22.55 12.23
C VAL A 117 -6.61 -23.48 12.71
#